data_fd008c438ff9fd8f5e27e533179f6ee3
#
_entry.id   fd008c438ff9fd8f5e27e533179f6ee3
#
_cell.length_a   1.000
_cell.length_b   1.000
_cell.length_c   1.000
_cell.angle_alpha   90.00
_cell.angle_beta   90.00
_cell.angle_gamma   90.00
#
_symmetry.space_group_name_H-M   'P 1'
#
loop_
_entity.id
_entity.type
_entity.pdbx_description
1 polymer ?
#
loop_
_entity_poly.entity_id
_entity_poly.type
_entity_poly.pdbx_seq_one_letter_code
_entity_poly.pdbx_strand_id
1 'polypeptide(L)'
;MRRFQRLTAAILTAALAMSLFVLPASAAPGSFSDVADQKTAVNADILRLMGVVTGTGGNQFNPHGTLTRAQFCTMVMTFLQKGDEAPRYATRTIFTDVTSTHWARSFVNMAASYTVTEGEGENTQRVPLVSGVGDGRFLPDAEITLAEAVTILLRALSYTSKEAGAVWPQGYLDLANSIGLTDGVGLSASSSISRAQAAQLFVNALSCKTKDNKPYYTTLGTVPSDKAIILAVGVETDDGSSTGAVRTTNNKGSEAYLPAQGEGSPTALQGKRGWLVLNDKEELVTFVPDDSTATTITLNGDAQPGYVKGGAQQYTISASTPVYTTGGGGGSQYLEAYDKLTSGTQITMYAEKGKIVAIYSTSGTTTIDSDAVVVMGHANAATFHGLSGGATSFNIVKDRQPITLSQIKPYDVATYDQLTNTLVLSD
;
A
#
# COMPACT_ATOMS: atom_id res chain seq x y z
N MET A 1 15.90 -34.99 41.90
CA MET A 1 16.63 -34.90 40.61
C MET A 1 15.73 -34.90 39.37
N ARG A 2 14.69 -35.73 39.21
CA ARG A 2 13.85 -35.77 37.99
C ARG A 2 12.95 -34.55 37.75
N ARG A 3 12.62 -33.72 38.75
CA ARG A 3 11.83 -32.50 38.59
C ARG A 3 12.67 -31.29 38.12
N PHE A 4 13.95 -31.25 38.46
CA PHE A 4 14.87 -30.19 38.03
C PHE A 4 15.27 -30.32 36.54
N GLN A 5 15.39 -31.57 36.05
CA GLN A 5 15.71 -31.82 34.64
C GLN A 5 14.56 -31.48 33.69
N ARG A 6 13.28 -31.51 34.13
CA ARG A 6 12.13 -31.09 33.33
C ARG A 6 11.95 -29.59 33.28
N LEU A 7 12.36 -28.86 34.33
CA LEU A 7 12.32 -27.38 34.29
C LEU A 7 13.45 -26.81 33.42
N THR A 8 14.63 -27.40 33.46
CA THR A 8 15.75 -26.96 32.60
C THR A 8 15.51 -27.25 31.12
N ALA A 9 14.85 -28.37 30.79
CA ALA A 9 14.47 -28.67 29.40
C ALA A 9 13.39 -27.74 28.89
N ALA A 10 12.40 -27.33 29.71
CA ALA A 10 11.35 -26.40 29.33
C ALA A 10 11.87 -24.97 29.16
N ILE A 11 12.84 -24.54 29.94
CA ILE A 11 13.49 -23.23 29.82
C ILE A 11 14.42 -23.19 28.60
N LEU A 12 15.13 -24.28 28.28
CA LEU A 12 15.97 -24.38 27.09
C LEU A 12 15.12 -24.39 25.80
N THR A 13 13.96 -25.07 25.79
CA THR A 13 13.04 -25.05 24.64
C THR A 13 12.36 -23.70 24.44
N ALA A 14 12.03 -22.98 25.53
CA ALA A 14 11.50 -21.62 25.43
C ALA A 14 12.56 -20.60 24.96
N ALA A 15 13.82 -20.76 25.45
CA ALA A 15 14.94 -19.92 24.99
C ALA A 15 15.32 -20.19 23.52
N LEU A 16 15.22 -21.45 23.05
CA LEU A 16 15.48 -21.80 21.65
C LEU A 16 14.35 -21.34 20.73
N ALA A 17 13.10 -21.28 21.22
CA ALA A 17 11.99 -20.74 20.47
C ALA A 17 12.02 -19.21 20.33
N MET A 18 12.61 -18.50 21.32
CA MET A 18 12.81 -17.04 21.23
C MET A 18 14.04 -16.63 20.42
N SER A 19 15.02 -17.52 20.20
CA SER A 19 16.20 -17.22 19.39
C SER A 19 16.00 -17.40 17.88
N LEU A 20 14.81 -17.87 17.45
CA LEU A 20 14.46 -18.02 16.03
C LEU A 20 13.67 -16.83 15.46
N PHE A 21 13.40 -15.81 16.26
CA PHE A 21 12.88 -14.52 15.78
C PHE A 21 13.99 -13.45 15.68
N VAL A 22 15.16 -13.81 15.20
CA VAL A 22 15.96 -12.85 14.45
C VAL A 22 15.30 -12.81 13.07
N LEU A 23 14.35 -11.88 12.90
CA LEU A 23 13.94 -11.48 11.57
C LEU A 23 15.23 -11.04 10.86
N PRO A 24 15.64 -11.67 9.75
CA PRO A 24 16.64 -11.06 8.92
C PRO A 24 16.08 -9.67 8.61
N ALA A 25 16.94 -8.63 8.63
CA ALA A 25 16.63 -7.36 7.99
C ALA A 25 16.36 -7.71 6.52
N SER A 26 15.11 -8.06 6.24
CA SER A 26 14.65 -8.40 4.91
C SER A 26 14.63 -7.08 4.14
N ALA A 27 15.32 -7.04 3.00
CA ALA A 27 15.01 -6.05 1.99
C ALA A 27 13.49 -5.94 1.92
N ALA A 28 12.96 -4.72 1.98
CA ALA A 28 11.53 -4.49 2.00
C ALA A 28 10.89 -5.30 0.85
N PRO A 29 9.94 -6.19 1.14
CA PRO A 29 9.39 -7.05 0.10
C PRO A 29 8.68 -6.17 -0.94
N GLY A 30 8.92 -6.41 -2.23
CA GLY A 30 8.15 -5.83 -3.33
C GLY A 30 6.66 -6.20 -3.24
N SER A 31 5.87 -5.84 -4.24
CA SER A 31 4.48 -6.29 -4.34
C SER A 31 4.36 -7.81 -4.20
N PHE A 32 3.20 -8.27 -3.76
CA PHE A 32 2.97 -9.70 -3.52
C PHE A 32 3.23 -10.54 -4.76
N SER A 33 4.04 -11.60 -4.60
CA SER A 33 4.57 -12.41 -5.71
C SER A 33 3.53 -13.30 -6.41
N ASP A 34 2.40 -13.55 -5.76
CA ASP A 34 1.31 -14.40 -6.25
C ASP A 34 0.14 -13.61 -6.86
N VAL A 35 0.31 -12.30 -7.08
CA VAL A 35 -0.71 -11.44 -7.65
C VAL A 35 -0.29 -11.00 -9.05
N ALA A 36 -0.86 -11.63 -10.08
CA ALA A 36 -0.59 -11.31 -11.48
C ALA A 36 -1.45 -10.16 -12.02
N ASP A 37 -2.66 -9.97 -11.48
CA ASP A 37 -3.56 -8.90 -11.90
C ASP A 37 -3.15 -7.55 -11.30
N GLN A 38 -2.86 -6.57 -12.16
CA GLN A 38 -2.37 -5.25 -11.77
C GLN A 38 -3.33 -4.50 -10.83
N LYS A 39 -4.65 -4.63 -11.05
CA LYS A 39 -5.65 -3.98 -10.20
C LYS A 39 -5.64 -4.56 -8.79
N THR A 40 -5.59 -5.89 -8.70
CA THR A 40 -5.48 -6.60 -7.41
C THR A 40 -4.16 -6.26 -6.71
N ALA A 41 -3.05 -6.14 -7.44
CA ALA A 41 -1.76 -5.75 -6.88
C ALA A 41 -1.81 -4.34 -6.28
N VAL A 42 -2.38 -3.37 -7.00
CA VAL A 42 -2.59 -1.99 -6.50
C VAL A 42 -3.46 -2.00 -5.25
N ASN A 43 -4.59 -2.71 -5.26
CA ASN A 43 -5.48 -2.77 -4.11
C ASN A 43 -4.81 -3.40 -2.88
N ALA A 44 -4.08 -4.51 -3.07
CA ALA A 44 -3.35 -5.17 -2.00
C ALA A 44 -2.24 -4.28 -1.42
N ASP A 45 -1.53 -3.54 -2.27
CA ASP A 45 -0.47 -2.63 -1.85
C ASP A 45 -1.01 -1.39 -1.12
N ILE A 46 -2.19 -0.86 -1.49
CA ILE A 46 -2.88 0.19 -0.71
C ILE A 46 -3.17 -0.33 0.71
N LEU A 47 -3.73 -1.53 0.82
CA LEU A 47 -4.05 -2.12 2.13
C LEU A 47 -2.80 -2.49 2.94
N ARG A 48 -1.70 -2.86 2.27
CA ARG A 48 -0.40 -3.06 2.90
C ARG A 48 0.15 -1.76 3.48
N LEU A 49 0.08 -0.67 2.71
CA LEU A 49 0.48 0.67 3.17
C LEU A 49 -0.31 1.11 4.40
N MET A 50 -1.59 0.74 4.49
CA MET A 50 -2.45 1.02 5.64
C MET A 50 -2.27 0.04 6.81
N GLY A 51 -1.45 -1.01 6.68
CA GLY A 51 -1.32 -2.08 7.67
C GLY A 51 -2.52 -3.04 7.74
N VAL A 52 -3.49 -2.92 6.83
CA VAL A 52 -4.71 -3.77 6.80
C VAL A 52 -4.38 -5.20 6.38
N VAL A 53 -3.36 -5.37 5.55
CA VAL A 53 -2.84 -6.68 5.13
C VAL A 53 -1.32 -6.72 5.26
N THR A 54 -0.80 -7.86 5.73
CA THR A 54 0.65 -8.13 5.85
C THR A 54 1.09 -9.31 4.97
N GLY A 55 0.16 -9.90 4.23
CA GLY A 55 0.37 -11.14 3.48
C GLY A 55 0.12 -12.41 4.32
N THR A 56 0.30 -13.57 3.68
CA THR A 56 0.10 -14.90 4.28
C THR A 56 1.41 -15.62 4.58
N GLY A 57 2.54 -14.92 4.45
CA GLY A 57 3.90 -15.45 4.53
C GLY A 57 4.55 -15.57 3.16
N GLY A 58 5.89 -15.56 3.09
CA GLY A 58 6.63 -15.69 1.84
C GLY A 58 6.33 -14.63 0.78
N ASN A 59 5.95 -13.42 1.19
CA ASN A 59 5.51 -12.33 0.31
C ASN A 59 4.30 -12.70 -0.59
N GLN A 60 3.36 -13.49 -0.05
CA GLN A 60 2.14 -13.90 -0.75
C GLN A 60 0.91 -13.19 -0.19
N PHE A 61 0.00 -12.80 -1.07
CA PHE A 61 -1.30 -12.22 -0.73
C PHE A 61 -2.40 -13.26 -0.64
N ASN A 62 -2.31 -14.34 -1.41
CA ASN A 62 -3.34 -15.37 -1.59
C ASN A 62 -4.67 -14.78 -2.11
N PRO A 63 -4.70 -14.17 -3.33
CA PRO A 63 -5.84 -13.41 -3.81
C PRO A 63 -7.13 -14.21 -3.91
N HIS A 64 -7.06 -15.52 -4.12
CA HIS A 64 -8.20 -16.42 -4.27
C HIS A 64 -8.65 -17.08 -2.96
N GLY A 65 -7.87 -16.97 -1.89
CA GLY A 65 -8.26 -17.49 -0.57
C GLY A 65 -9.45 -16.72 -0.01
N THR A 66 -10.41 -17.44 0.59
CA THR A 66 -11.56 -16.84 1.27
C THR A 66 -11.16 -16.24 2.62
N LEU A 67 -11.97 -15.34 3.13
CA LEU A 67 -11.77 -14.70 4.43
C LEU A 67 -12.79 -15.22 5.45
N THR A 68 -12.32 -15.41 6.68
CA THR A 68 -13.23 -15.64 7.80
C THR A 68 -13.81 -14.33 8.32
N ARG A 69 -14.93 -14.41 9.04
CA ARG A 69 -15.56 -13.27 9.70
C ARG A 69 -14.61 -12.56 10.68
N ALA A 70 -13.80 -13.34 11.41
CA ALA A 70 -12.78 -12.80 12.32
C ALA A 70 -11.67 -12.04 11.59
N GLN A 71 -11.18 -12.59 10.47
CA GLN A 71 -10.18 -11.91 9.64
C GLN A 71 -10.72 -10.59 9.10
N PHE A 72 -11.95 -10.58 8.60
CA PHE A 72 -12.58 -9.37 8.09
C PHE A 72 -12.78 -8.32 9.19
N CYS A 73 -13.17 -8.72 10.42
CA CYS A 73 -13.22 -7.80 11.57
C CYS A 73 -11.86 -7.15 11.87
N THR A 74 -10.79 -7.92 11.84
CA THR A 74 -9.43 -7.39 12.04
C THR A 74 -9.10 -6.37 10.96
N MET A 75 -9.36 -6.70 9.69
CA MET A 75 -9.15 -5.78 8.56
C MET A 75 -9.93 -4.49 8.72
N VAL A 76 -11.23 -4.56 9.09
CA VAL A 76 -12.07 -3.36 9.25
C VAL A 76 -11.56 -2.47 10.38
N MET A 77 -11.20 -3.03 11.54
CA MET A 77 -10.72 -2.22 12.66
C MET A 77 -9.38 -1.55 12.35
N THR A 78 -8.48 -2.22 11.61
CA THR A 78 -7.24 -1.61 11.13
C THR A 78 -7.52 -0.53 10.07
N PHE A 79 -8.44 -0.79 9.14
CA PHE A 79 -8.89 0.19 8.14
C PHE A 79 -9.45 1.47 8.79
N LEU A 80 -10.17 1.34 9.89
CA LEU A 80 -10.67 2.46 10.71
C LEU A 80 -9.56 3.14 11.54
N GLN A 81 -8.30 2.75 11.40
CA GLN A 81 -7.16 3.24 12.19
C GLN A 81 -7.34 3.01 13.70
N LYS A 82 -7.97 1.87 14.07
CA LYS A 82 -8.27 1.47 15.45
C LYS A 82 -7.49 0.24 15.91
N GLY A 83 -6.61 -0.31 15.07
CA GLY A 83 -5.87 -1.54 15.37
C GLY A 83 -5.15 -1.51 16.72
N ASP A 84 -4.51 -0.40 17.05
CA ASP A 84 -3.74 -0.21 18.28
C ASP A 84 -4.61 -0.19 19.56
N GLU A 85 -5.91 0.05 19.41
CA GLU A 85 -6.85 0.02 20.54
C GLU A 85 -7.30 -1.41 20.91
N ALA A 86 -7.13 -2.38 20.02
CA ALA A 86 -7.65 -3.74 20.17
C ALA A 86 -7.22 -4.44 21.48
N PRO A 87 -5.99 -4.30 22.01
CA PRO A 87 -5.60 -4.94 23.26
C PRO A 87 -6.51 -4.58 24.47
N ARG A 88 -7.12 -3.41 24.46
CA ARG A 88 -8.04 -2.95 25.53
C ARG A 88 -9.34 -3.78 25.61
N TYR A 89 -9.63 -4.55 24.56
CA TYR A 89 -10.84 -5.37 24.43
C TYR A 89 -10.58 -6.86 24.64
N ALA A 90 -9.35 -7.27 24.92
CA ALA A 90 -8.95 -8.67 25.03
C ALA A 90 -9.67 -9.45 26.17
N THR A 91 -10.00 -8.78 27.28
CA THR A 91 -10.63 -9.41 28.46
C THR A 91 -12.14 -9.49 28.40
N ARG A 92 -12.79 -8.81 27.45
CA ARG A 92 -14.25 -8.84 27.31
C ARG A 92 -14.74 -10.19 26.78
N THR A 93 -15.91 -10.64 27.22
CA THR A 93 -16.64 -11.77 26.66
C THR A 93 -17.95 -11.31 26.11
N ILE A 94 -18.01 -11.10 24.79
CA ILE A 94 -19.23 -10.64 24.10
C ILE A 94 -19.91 -11.82 23.43
N PHE A 95 -19.13 -12.71 22.79
CA PHE A 95 -19.62 -13.90 22.10
C PHE A 95 -19.08 -15.17 22.73
N THR A 96 -19.94 -16.19 22.87
CA THR A 96 -19.62 -17.44 23.55
C THR A 96 -18.59 -18.29 22.81
N ASP A 97 -18.55 -18.19 21.49
CA ASP A 97 -17.64 -18.93 20.61
C ASP A 97 -16.33 -18.18 20.28
N VAL A 98 -16.17 -16.95 20.78
CA VAL A 98 -14.91 -16.21 20.71
C VAL A 98 -14.17 -16.37 22.02
N THR A 99 -13.51 -17.51 22.19
CA THR A 99 -12.85 -17.92 23.44
C THR A 99 -11.70 -17.00 23.86
N SER A 100 -11.24 -17.11 25.09
CA SER A 100 -10.10 -16.33 25.60
C SER A 100 -8.80 -16.57 24.84
N THR A 101 -8.68 -17.70 24.15
CA THR A 101 -7.49 -18.09 23.36
C THR A 101 -7.65 -17.81 21.87
N HIS A 102 -8.82 -17.33 21.43
CA HIS A 102 -9.03 -17.03 20.01
C HIS A 102 -8.18 -15.82 19.59
N TRP A 103 -7.39 -15.96 18.56
CA TRP A 103 -6.41 -14.95 18.11
C TRP A 103 -7.03 -13.57 17.80
N ALA A 104 -8.24 -13.55 17.24
CA ALA A 104 -8.93 -12.31 16.87
C ALA A 104 -9.85 -11.77 17.97
N ARG A 105 -9.84 -12.34 19.18
CA ARG A 105 -10.78 -11.98 20.27
C ARG A 105 -10.84 -10.49 20.51
N SER A 106 -9.69 -9.82 20.61
CA SER A 106 -9.63 -8.39 20.86
C SER A 106 -10.27 -7.57 19.75
N PHE A 107 -10.03 -7.92 18.50
CA PHE A 107 -10.60 -7.24 17.34
C PHE A 107 -12.10 -7.48 17.19
N VAL A 108 -12.57 -8.71 17.39
CA VAL A 108 -14.01 -9.03 17.33
C VAL A 108 -14.77 -8.32 18.44
N ASN A 109 -14.25 -8.33 19.67
CA ASN A 109 -14.83 -7.61 20.79
C ASN A 109 -14.84 -6.10 20.57
N MET A 110 -13.76 -5.55 20.00
CA MET A 110 -13.66 -4.13 19.65
C MET A 110 -14.71 -3.78 18.60
N ALA A 111 -14.81 -4.53 17.51
CA ALA A 111 -15.79 -4.30 16.43
C ALA A 111 -17.24 -4.40 16.92
N ALA A 112 -17.53 -5.32 17.83
CA ALA A 112 -18.86 -5.42 18.47
C ALA A 112 -19.15 -4.28 19.45
N SER A 113 -18.12 -3.64 19.99
CA SER A 113 -18.25 -2.50 20.92
C SER A 113 -18.21 -1.14 20.19
N TYR A 114 -17.65 -1.12 18.98
CA TYR A 114 -17.62 0.07 18.12
C TYR A 114 -19.02 0.30 17.55
N THR A 115 -19.58 1.49 17.76
CA THR A 115 -20.95 1.79 17.35
C THR A 115 -21.01 2.99 16.44
N VAL A 116 -21.92 2.94 15.49
CA VAL A 116 -22.31 4.07 14.65
C VAL A 116 -23.69 4.59 15.11
N THR A 117 -23.91 5.87 14.92
CA THR A 117 -25.16 6.52 15.34
C THR A 117 -26.22 6.38 14.26
N GLU A 118 -27.36 5.81 14.61
CA GLU A 118 -28.57 5.78 13.79
C GLU A 118 -29.61 6.72 14.34
N GLY A 119 -30.24 7.52 13.49
CA GLY A 119 -31.25 8.48 13.90
C GLY A 119 -30.71 9.87 14.24
N GLU A 120 -31.61 10.74 14.74
CA GLU A 120 -31.31 12.13 15.08
C GLU A 120 -32.09 12.52 16.36
N GLY A 121 -31.53 13.44 17.14
CA GLY A 121 -32.14 13.94 18.35
C GLY A 121 -32.38 12.85 19.40
N GLU A 122 -33.61 12.84 19.99
CA GLU A 122 -33.98 11.89 21.04
C GLU A 122 -34.18 10.44 20.55
N ASN A 123 -34.32 10.24 19.23
CA ASN A 123 -34.50 8.93 18.62
C ASN A 123 -33.17 8.30 18.15
N THR A 124 -32.08 8.68 18.79
CA THR A 124 -30.75 8.18 18.44
C THR A 124 -30.54 6.79 19.03
N GLN A 125 -30.11 5.84 18.18
CA GLN A 125 -29.67 4.50 18.55
C GLN A 125 -28.21 4.29 18.22
N ARG A 126 -27.57 3.39 18.96
CA ARG A 126 -26.19 2.95 18.67
C ARG A 126 -26.22 1.57 18.04
N VAL A 127 -25.77 1.49 16.80
CA VAL A 127 -25.70 0.25 16.03
C VAL A 127 -24.25 -0.25 16.07
N PRO A 128 -23.98 -1.48 16.56
CA PRO A 128 -22.62 -2.01 16.56
C PRO A 128 -22.12 -2.24 15.13
N LEU A 129 -20.80 -2.09 14.92
CA LEU A 129 -20.18 -2.31 13.63
C LEU A 129 -20.40 -3.76 13.16
N VAL A 130 -20.25 -4.72 14.06
CA VAL A 130 -20.57 -6.13 13.82
C VAL A 130 -21.56 -6.66 14.85
N SER A 131 -22.37 -7.62 14.43
CA SER A 131 -23.32 -8.34 15.28
C SER A 131 -23.06 -9.84 15.20
N GLY A 132 -23.47 -10.58 16.24
CA GLY A 132 -23.50 -12.04 16.20
C GLY A 132 -24.59 -12.57 15.28
N VAL A 133 -24.60 -13.89 15.12
CA VAL A 133 -25.59 -14.61 14.28
C VAL A 133 -26.88 -14.98 15.04
N GLY A 134 -27.02 -14.50 16.25
CA GLY A 134 -28.02 -14.93 17.23
C GLY A 134 -27.41 -15.87 18.26
N ASP A 135 -28.20 -16.30 19.24
CA ASP A 135 -27.80 -17.25 20.30
C ASP A 135 -26.49 -16.95 21.05
N GLY A 136 -25.99 -15.72 20.97
CA GLY A 136 -24.72 -15.30 21.61
C GLY A 136 -23.46 -15.72 20.87
N ARG A 137 -23.54 -16.23 19.63
CA ARG A 137 -22.39 -16.62 18.81
C ARG A 137 -22.05 -15.59 17.73
N PHE A 138 -20.78 -15.58 17.33
CA PHE A 138 -20.22 -14.74 16.25
C PHE A 138 -19.86 -15.53 14.99
N LEU A 139 -19.49 -16.81 15.14
CA LEU A 139 -18.93 -17.69 14.13
C LEU A 139 -17.61 -17.13 13.54
N PRO A 140 -16.55 -16.96 14.36
CA PRO A 140 -15.34 -16.27 13.96
C PRO A 140 -14.63 -16.93 12.77
N ASP A 141 -14.65 -18.26 12.69
CA ASP A 141 -13.96 -19.05 11.67
C ASP A 141 -14.82 -19.37 10.44
N ALA A 142 -16.11 -18.98 10.45
CA ALA A 142 -16.95 -19.11 9.26
C ALA A 142 -16.52 -18.10 8.19
N GLU A 143 -16.62 -18.49 6.93
CA GLU A 143 -16.39 -17.59 5.81
C GLU A 143 -17.38 -16.43 5.82
N ILE A 144 -16.88 -15.21 5.55
CA ILE A 144 -17.73 -14.03 5.46
C ILE A 144 -18.35 -13.93 4.06
N THR A 145 -19.66 -13.65 4.02
CA THR A 145 -20.39 -13.43 2.77
C THR A 145 -20.28 -11.98 2.29
N LEU A 146 -20.57 -11.74 1.00
CA LEU A 146 -20.62 -10.39 0.43
C LEU A 146 -21.60 -9.50 1.21
N ALA A 147 -22.79 -10.00 1.51
CA ALA A 147 -23.81 -9.23 2.24
C ALA A 147 -23.33 -8.79 3.63
N GLU A 148 -22.64 -9.67 4.35
CA GLU A 148 -22.09 -9.36 5.67
C GLU A 148 -20.95 -8.36 5.58
N ALA A 149 -20.00 -8.56 4.64
CA ALA A 149 -18.86 -7.66 4.42
C ALA A 149 -19.34 -6.24 4.04
N VAL A 150 -20.27 -6.14 3.11
CA VAL A 150 -20.89 -4.87 2.69
C VAL A 150 -21.60 -4.18 3.85
N THR A 151 -22.36 -4.93 4.64
CA THR A 151 -23.04 -4.37 5.82
C THR A 151 -22.06 -3.74 6.81
N ILE A 152 -20.94 -4.42 7.08
CA ILE A 152 -19.90 -3.92 8.00
C ILE A 152 -19.23 -2.67 7.42
N LEU A 153 -18.87 -2.66 6.14
CA LEU A 153 -18.23 -1.51 5.50
C LEU A 153 -19.18 -0.30 5.41
N LEU A 154 -20.46 -0.50 5.12
CA LEU A 154 -21.44 0.57 5.16
C LEU A 154 -21.55 1.19 6.56
N ARG A 155 -21.54 0.38 7.60
CA ARG A 155 -21.50 0.87 9.00
C ARG A 155 -20.20 1.61 9.28
N ALA A 156 -19.06 1.15 8.76
CA ALA A 156 -17.78 1.87 8.86
C ALA A 156 -17.85 3.26 8.20
N LEU A 157 -18.63 3.40 7.12
CA LEU A 157 -18.94 4.66 6.44
C LEU A 157 -20.08 5.46 7.12
N SER A 158 -20.53 5.02 8.31
CA SER A 158 -21.62 5.61 9.12
C SER A 158 -23.02 5.45 8.55
N TYR A 159 -23.24 4.55 7.60
CA TYR A 159 -24.57 4.18 7.12
C TYR A 159 -25.18 3.08 8.00
N THR A 160 -26.49 3.13 8.15
CA THR A 160 -27.28 2.18 8.96
C THR A 160 -28.51 1.71 8.19
N SER A 161 -29.41 0.99 8.86
CA SER A 161 -30.67 0.59 8.27
C SER A 161 -31.56 1.78 7.89
N LYS A 162 -31.33 2.96 8.46
CA LYS A 162 -32.06 4.19 8.09
C LYS A 162 -31.82 4.56 6.62
N GLU A 163 -30.60 4.45 6.14
CA GLU A 163 -30.21 4.76 4.76
C GLU A 163 -30.39 3.55 3.84
N ALA A 164 -30.04 2.34 4.32
CA ALA A 164 -30.13 1.11 3.56
C ALA A 164 -31.56 0.55 3.46
N GLY A 165 -32.47 0.98 4.34
CA GLY A 165 -33.80 0.39 4.46
C GLY A 165 -33.82 -0.89 5.32
N ALA A 166 -35.03 -1.33 5.66
CA ALA A 166 -35.23 -2.42 6.62
C ALA A 166 -35.03 -3.83 6.05
N VAL A 167 -34.93 -3.97 4.72
CA VAL A 167 -34.84 -5.28 4.06
C VAL A 167 -33.38 -5.69 3.89
N TRP A 168 -32.90 -6.53 4.80
CA TRP A 168 -31.57 -7.13 4.69
C TRP A 168 -31.62 -8.43 3.88
N PRO A 169 -30.63 -8.74 2.99
CA PRO A 169 -29.46 -7.90 2.66
C PRO A 169 -29.71 -6.90 1.54
N GLN A 170 -30.86 -6.93 0.85
CA GLN A 170 -31.07 -6.22 -0.41
C GLN A 170 -30.83 -4.71 -0.29
N GLY A 171 -31.42 -4.05 0.71
CA GLY A 171 -31.29 -2.61 0.88
C GLY A 171 -29.82 -2.18 1.09
N TYR A 172 -29.04 -2.97 1.83
CA TYR A 172 -27.61 -2.72 2.02
C TYR A 172 -26.80 -2.89 0.72
N LEU A 173 -27.13 -3.89 -0.09
CA LEU A 173 -26.48 -4.10 -1.39
C LEU A 173 -26.86 -3.00 -2.39
N ASP A 174 -28.10 -2.57 -2.42
CA ASP A 174 -28.55 -1.48 -3.29
C ASP A 174 -27.86 -0.15 -2.92
N LEU A 175 -27.76 0.15 -1.62
CA LEU A 175 -27.03 1.32 -1.14
C LEU A 175 -25.55 1.21 -1.51
N ALA A 176 -24.90 0.08 -1.24
CA ALA A 176 -23.49 -0.15 -1.56
C ALA A 176 -23.21 0.04 -3.05
N ASN A 177 -24.06 -0.50 -3.90
CA ASN A 177 -23.96 -0.32 -5.36
C ASN A 177 -24.13 1.16 -5.76
N SER A 178 -25.09 1.86 -5.16
CA SER A 178 -25.36 3.26 -5.48
C SER A 178 -24.21 4.22 -5.14
N ILE A 179 -23.39 3.89 -4.15
CA ILE A 179 -22.22 4.67 -3.74
C ILE A 179 -20.91 4.15 -4.32
N GLY A 180 -20.94 3.11 -5.17
CA GLY A 180 -19.75 2.51 -5.79
C GLY A 180 -18.95 1.56 -4.89
N LEU A 181 -19.46 1.19 -3.70
CA LEU A 181 -18.74 0.29 -2.78
C LEU A 181 -18.51 -1.11 -3.36
N THR A 182 -19.44 -1.60 -4.18
CA THR A 182 -19.36 -2.93 -4.81
C THR A 182 -18.80 -2.92 -6.23
N ASP A 183 -18.29 -1.80 -6.71
CA ASP A 183 -17.76 -1.68 -8.07
C ASP A 183 -16.63 -2.70 -8.32
N GLY A 184 -16.82 -3.51 -9.38
CA GLY A 184 -15.87 -4.52 -9.79
C GLY A 184 -15.85 -5.80 -8.94
N VAL A 185 -16.81 -6.01 -8.01
CA VAL A 185 -16.83 -7.20 -7.15
C VAL A 185 -17.69 -8.34 -7.69
N GLY A 186 -18.76 -8.12 -8.41
CA GLY A 186 -19.53 -9.10 -9.21
C GLY A 186 -19.91 -10.42 -8.54
N LEU A 187 -20.40 -10.41 -7.28
CA LEU A 187 -20.80 -11.60 -6.52
C LEU A 187 -22.29 -11.56 -6.12
N SER A 188 -22.86 -12.73 -5.83
CA SER A 188 -24.17 -12.82 -5.15
C SER A 188 -24.05 -12.52 -3.65
N ALA A 189 -25.15 -12.10 -3.03
CA ALA A 189 -25.21 -11.75 -1.61
C ALA A 189 -24.65 -12.82 -0.66
N SER A 190 -24.94 -14.09 -0.94
CA SER A 190 -24.55 -15.24 -0.11
C SER A 190 -23.20 -15.84 -0.45
N SER A 191 -22.50 -15.33 -1.45
CA SER A 191 -21.17 -15.83 -1.83
C SER A 191 -20.13 -15.41 -0.81
N SER A 192 -19.26 -16.32 -0.41
CA SER A 192 -18.04 -16.01 0.35
C SER A 192 -17.12 -15.13 -0.50
N ILE A 193 -16.49 -14.13 0.13
CA ILE A 193 -15.58 -13.23 -0.57
C ILE A 193 -14.14 -13.72 -0.48
N SER A 194 -13.39 -13.57 -1.58
CA SER A 194 -11.96 -13.80 -1.60
C SER A 194 -11.19 -12.58 -1.06
N ARG A 195 -9.90 -12.77 -0.77
CA ARG A 195 -9.02 -11.68 -0.33
C ARG A 195 -8.89 -10.58 -1.38
N ALA A 196 -8.87 -10.93 -2.68
CA ALA A 196 -8.86 -9.93 -3.75
C ALA A 196 -10.16 -9.11 -3.79
N GLN A 197 -11.31 -9.75 -3.61
CA GLN A 197 -12.61 -9.07 -3.56
C GLN A 197 -12.74 -8.19 -2.29
N ALA A 198 -12.26 -8.67 -1.16
CA ALA A 198 -12.19 -7.84 0.05
C ALA A 198 -11.29 -6.62 -0.17
N ALA A 199 -10.12 -6.78 -0.78
CA ALA A 199 -9.24 -5.65 -1.09
C ALA A 199 -9.94 -4.63 -2.01
N GLN A 200 -10.67 -5.10 -3.02
CA GLN A 200 -11.47 -4.22 -3.88
C GLN A 200 -12.53 -3.45 -3.08
N LEU A 201 -13.28 -4.11 -2.18
CA LEU A 201 -14.28 -3.46 -1.33
C LEU A 201 -13.67 -2.38 -0.43
N PHE A 202 -12.53 -2.67 0.23
CA PHE A 202 -11.87 -1.70 1.10
C PHE A 202 -11.32 -0.49 0.32
N VAL A 203 -10.73 -0.72 -0.86
CA VAL A 203 -10.22 0.38 -1.69
C VAL A 203 -11.37 1.22 -2.25
N ASN A 204 -12.47 0.60 -2.68
CA ASN A 204 -13.68 1.34 -3.03
C ASN A 204 -14.18 2.19 -1.86
N ALA A 205 -14.20 1.61 -0.64
CA ALA A 205 -14.66 2.32 0.56
C ALA A 205 -13.86 3.59 0.85
N LEU A 206 -12.55 3.64 0.52
CA LEU A 206 -11.76 4.87 0.67
C LEU A 206 -12.36 6.05 -0.10
N SER A 207 -12.82 5.81 -1.33
CA SER A 207 -13.37 6.85 -2.21
C SER A 207 -14.87 7.04 -2.04
N CYS A 208 -15.58 6.08 -1.41
CA CYS A 208 -17.01 6.22 -1.12
C CYS A 208 -17.25 7.40 -0.18
N LYS A 209 -18.36 8.09 -0.41
CA LYS A 209 -18.81 9.12 0.51
C LYS A 209 -19.34 8.48 1.80
N THR A 210 -18.98 9.07 2.91
CA THR A 210 -19.62 8.78 4.19
C THR A 210 -21.04 9.39 4.22
N LYS A 211 -21.81 9.07 5.25
CA LYS A 211 -23.11 9.70 5.51
C LYS A 211 -23.04 11.24 5.49
N ASP A 212 -21.90 11.82 5.90
CA ASP A 212 -21.67 13.27 5.89
C ASP A 212 -21.27 13.83 4.51
N ASN A 213 -21.46 13.04 3.46
CA ASN A 213 -21.18 13.39 2.05
C ASN A 213 -19.72 13.77 1.74
N LYS A 214 -18.75 13.25 2.53
CA LYS A 214 -17.31 13.41 2.32
C LYS A 214 -16.69 12.07 1.92
N PRO A 215 -15.73 12.02 0.98
CA PRO A 215 -14.97 10.80 0.71
C PRO A 215 -14.33 10.29 2.00
N TYR A 216 -14.41 8.99 2.27
CA TYR A 216 -13.94 8.43 3.54
C TYR A 216 -12.46 8.71 3.80
N TYR A 217 -11.60 8.64 2.76
CA TYR A 217 -10.17 8.92 2.92
C TYR A 217 -9.89 10.29 3.54
N THR A 218 -10.78 11.30 3.33
CA THR A 218 -10.59 12.65 3.88
C THR A 218 -10.84 12.71 5.40
N THR A 219 -11.36 11.64 5.98
CA THR A 219 -11.57 11.53 7.44
C THR A 219 -10.38 10.89 8.15
N LEU A 220 -9.42 10.32 7.41
CA LEU A 220 -8.27 9.61 7.95
C LEU A 220 -7.08 10.50 8.27
N GLY A 221 -7.06 11.73 7.76
CA GLY A 221 -5.96 12.67 7.98
C GLY A 221 -6.03 13.88 7.06
N THR A 222 -4.94 14.60 6.97
CA THR A 222 -4.78 15.76 6.09
C THR A 222 -4.52 15.29 4.65
N VAL A 223 -5.28 15.86 3.72
CA VAL A 223 -5.11 15.61 2.28
C VAL A 223 -4.51 16.87 1.65
N PRO A 224 -3.29 16.84 1.10
CA PRO A 224 -2.71 17.96 0.36
C PRO A 224 -3.60 18.40 -0.81
N SER A 225 -3.51 19.67 -1.19
CA SER A 225 -4.32 20.26 -2.26
C SER A 225 -4.03 19.68 -3.64
N ASP A 226 -2.82 19.15 -3.84
CA ASP A 226 -2.35 18.64 -5.12
C ASP A 226 -2.20 17.12 -5.08
N LYS A 227 -2.54 16.46 -6.20
CA LYS A 227 -2.28 15.03 -6.37
C LYS A 227 -0.79 14.79 -6.53
N ALA A 228 -0.30 13.76 -5.85
CA ALA A 228 1.08 13.31 -5.94
C ALA A 228 1.23 12.10 -6.86
N ILE A 229 2.45 11.86 -7.35
CA ILE A 229 2.86 10.62 -8.02
C ILE A 229 3.79 9.86 -7.09
N ILE A 230 3.59 8.55 -6.94
CA ILE A 230 4.53 7.68 -6.22
C ILE A 230 5.75 7.45 -7.10
N LEU A 231 6.91 7.95 -6.68
CA LEU A 231 8.16 7.87 -7.45
C LEU A 231 8.98 6.63 -7.09
N ALA A 232 9.07 6.31 -5.81
CA ALA A 232 9.83 5.18 -5.29
C ALA A 232 9.23 4.68 -3.98
N VAL A 233 9.50 3.44 -3.64
CA VAL A 233 9.00 2.77 -2.42
C VAL A 233 10.13 2.03 -1.72
N GLY A 234 10.04 1.90 -0.40
CA GLY A 234 11.08 1.26 0.40
C GLY A 234 12.39 2.04 0.49
N VAL A 235 12.35 3.34 0.22
CA VAL A 235 13.53 4.22 0.20
C VAL A 235 13.84 4.78 1.59
N GLU A 236 14.98 5.46 1.70
CA GLU A 236 15.32 6.26 2.89
C GLU A 236 14.54 7.56 2.92
N THR A 237 14.26 8.05 4.14
CA THR A 237 13.74 9.41 4.36
C THR A 237 14.76 10.45 3.90
N ASP A 238 14.31 11.68 3.63
CA ASP A 238 15.17 12.73 3.09
C ASP A 238 16.32 13.14 4.04
N ASP A 239 16.14 12.91 5.33
CA ASP A 239 17.18 13.12 6.36
C ASP A 239 18.07 11.88 6.59
N GLY A 240 17.79 10.75 5.90
CA GLY A 240 18.51 9.49 6.05
C GLY A 240 18.31 8.78 7.38
N SER A 241 17.35 9.24 8.21
CA SER A 241 17.15 8.71 9.57
C SER A 241 16.45 7.36 9.60
N SER A 242 15.68 7.03 8.56
CA SER A 242 14.84 5.83 8.49
C SER A 242 14.77 5.28 7.09
N THR A 243 14.50 3.97 6.97
CA THR A 243 14.26 3.26 5.71
C THR A 243 12.80 2.84 5.59
N GLY A 244 12.37 2.43 4.40
CA GLY A 244 11.00 1.96 4.17
C GLY A 244 10.02 3.10 3.87
N ALA A 245 10.50 4.28 3.50
CA ALA A 245 9.66 5.40 3.11
C ALA A 245 9.12 5.24 1.67
N VAL A 246 8.06 5.96 1.39
CA VAL A 246 7.45 6.13 0.06
C VAL A 246 7.77 7.53 -0.44
N ARG A 247 8.54 7.63 -1.52
CA ARG A 247 8.86 8.91 -2.16
C ARG A 247 7.77 9.32 -3.12
N THR A 248 7.30 10.54 -2.98
CA THR A 248 6.22 11.09 -3.81
C THR A 248 6.59 12.46 -4.35
N THR A 249 5.90 12.91 -5.40
CA THR A 249 5.97 14.30 -5.84
C THR A 249 5.28 15.21 -4.81
N ASN A 250 5.73 16.45 -4.74
CA ASN A 250 5.03 17.54 -4.08
C ASN A 250 5.25 18.85 -4.85
N ASN A 251 4.68 19.96 -4.37
CA ASN A 251 4.82 21.27 -5.02
C ASN A 251 6.23 21.88 -4.91
N LYS A 252 7.16 21.23 -4.19
CA LYS A 252 8.58 21.63 -4.06
C LYS A 252 9.54 20.69 -4.80
N GLY A 253 8.98 19.59 -5.39
CA GLY A 253 9.74 18.57 -6.09
C GLY A 253 9.34 17.16 -5.64
N SER A 254 9.98 16.61 -4.61
CA SER A 254 9.63 15.31 -4.04
C SER A 254 9.91 15.27 -2.55
N GLU A 255 9.24 14.35 -1.86
CA GLU A 255 9.40 14.09 -0.44
C GLU A 255 9.15 12.62 -0.11
N ALA A 256 9.85 12.07 0.88
CA ALA A 256 9.74 10.70 1.30
C ALA A 256 9.02 10.59 2.65
N TYR A 257 7.86 9.93 2.66
CA TYR A 257 7.01 9.76 3.83
C TYR A 257 7.10 8.34 4.36
N LEU A 258 7.29 8.16 5.67
CA LEU A 258 7.14 6.87 6.33
C LEU A 258 5.66 6.46 6.37
N PRO A 259 5.31 5.19 6.17
CA PRO A 259 3.96 4.70 6.42
C PRO A 259 3.59 4.84 7.90
N ALA A 260 2.37 5.29 8.19
CA ALA A 260 1.90 5.49 9.55
C ALA A 260 1.73 4.17 10.33
N GLN A 261 1.32 3.08 9.66
CA GLN A 261 1.04 1.79 10.28
C GLN A 261 1.51 0.57 9.46
N GLY A 262 1.60 0.71 8.16
CA GLY A 262 1.92 -0.39 7.25
C GLY A 262 3.40 -0.45 6.87
N GLU A 263 3.65 -1.13 5.77
CA GLU A 263 4.99 -1.29 5.21
C GLU A 263 5.17 -0.45 3.94
N GLY A 264 6.35 0.15 3.79
CA GLY A 264 6.68 1.13 2.76
C GLY A 264 7.16 0.59 1.42
N SER A 265 6.79 -0.64 1.05
CA SER A 265 7.22 -1.23 -0.24
C SER A 265 6.06 -1.61 -1.18
N PRO A 266 5.05 -0.73 -1.36
CA PRO A 266 3.94 -0.97 -2.27
C PRO A 266 4.35 -0.72 -3.72
N THR A 267 5.11 -1.63 -4.35
CA THR A 267 5.70 -1.42 -5.69
C THR A 267 4.66 -1.27 -6.80
N ALA A 268 3.45 -1.86 -6.65
CA ALA A 268 2.37 -1.67 -7.62
C ALA A 268 1.83 -0.24 -7.67
N LEU A 269 2.15 0.59 -6.68
CA LEU A 269 1.76 2.00 -6.65
C LEU A 269 2.77 2.92 -7.36
N GLN A 270 3.96 2.44 -7.71
CA GLN A 270 4.93 3.27 -8.43
C GLN A 270 4.35 3.77 -9.76
N GLY A 271 4.56 5.04 -10.03
CA GLY A 271 3.97 5.72 -11.18
C GLY A 271 2.48 6.01 -11.06
N LYS A 272 1.78 5.62 -10.00
CA LYS A 272 0.39 6.00 -9.79
C LYS A 272 0.29 7.43 -9.30
N ARG A 273 -0.71 8.17 -9.81
CA ARG A 273 -1.04 9.53 -9.37
C ARG A 273 -2.33 9.51 -8.55
N GLY A 274 -2.35 10.26 -7.46
CA GLY A 274 -3.52 10.25 -6.57
C GLY A 274 -3.37 11.18 -5.38
N TRP A 275 -4.22 10.97 -4.39
CA TRP A 275 -4.26 11.75 -3.16
C TRP A 275 -3.45 11.06 -2.06
N LEU A 276 -2.53 11.81 -1.44
CA LEU A 276 -1.90 11.41 -0.19
C LEU A 276 -2.85 11.70 0.98
N VAL A 277 -2.80 10.86 2.00
CA VAL A 277 -3.45 11.12 3.28
C VAL A 277 -2.36 11.03 4.37
N LEU A 278 -2.12 12.12 5.06
CA LEU A 278 -1.06 12.23 6.07
C LEU A 278 -1.67 12.40 7.46
N ASN A 279 -1.07 11.78 8.48
CA ASN A 279 -1.44 12.01 9.86
C ASN A 279 -0.80 13.30 10.43
N ASP A 280 -1.03 13.60 11.69
CA ASP A 280 -0.49 14.80 12.37
C ASP A 280 1.04 14.79 12.52
N LYS A 281 1.70 13.64 12.26
CA LYS A 281 3.15 13.49 12.28
C LYS A 281 3.76 13.54 10.88
N GLU A 282 2.96 13.88 9.87
CA GLU A 282 3.34 13.84 8.45
C GLU A 282 3.72 12.43 7.95
N GLU A 283 3.20 11.37 8.60
CA GLU A 283 3.36 9.99 8.13
C GLU A 283 2.22 9.63 7.15
N LEU A 284 2.53 8.81 6.15
CA LEU A 284 1.59 8.41 5.11
C LEU A 284 0.61 7.35 5.64
N VAL A 285 -0.64 7.75 5.85
CA VAL A 285 -1.74 6.85 6.27
C VAL A 285 -2.21 5.98 5.12
N THR A 286 -2.42 6.60 3.95
CA THR A 286 -2.81 5.89 2.72
C THR A 286 -2.56 6.74 1.48
N PHE A 287 -2.68 6.08 0.33
CA PHE A 287 -2.67 6.70 -0.99
C PHE A 287 -3.93 6.28 -1.74
N VAL A 288 -4.64 7.23 -2.32
CA VAL A 288 -5.86 6.97 -3.09
C VAL A 288 -5.59 7.29 -4.56
N PRO A 289 -5.35 6.28 -5.42
CA PRO A 289 -5.08 6.50 -6.83
C PRO A 289 -6.25 7.19 -7.55
N ASP A 290 -5.90 8.07 -8.48
CA ASP A 290 -6.83 8.67 -9.44
C ASP A 290 -6.21 8.62 -10.84
N ASP A 291 -6.39 7.49 -11.49
CA ASP A 291 -5.90 7.23 -12.85
C ASP A 291 -6.91 7.66 -13.94
N SER A 292 -8.00 8.33 -13.57
CA SER A 292 -9.09 8.69 -14.49
C SER A 292 -8.63 9.53 -15.69
N THR A 293 -7.49 10.21 -15.56
CA THR A 293 -6.89 11.05 -16.61
C THR A 293 -5.51 10.57 -17.06
N ALA A 294 -5.12 9.35 -16.66
CA ALA A 294 -3.86 8.75 -17.04
C ALA A 294 -3.94 8.15 -18.46
N THR A 295 -2.92 8.40 -19.26
CA THR A 295 -2.73 7.77 -20.58
C THR A 295 -1.34 7.18 -20.66
N THR A 296 -1.25 5.86 -20.76
CA THR A 296 0.02 5.15 -20.90
C THR A 296 0.24 4.80 -22.37
N ILE A 297 1.41 5.14 -22.89
CA ILE A 297 1.83 4.82 -24.26
C ILE A 297 3.25 4.29 -24.28
N THR A 298 3.57 3.52 -25.33
CA THR A 298 4.95 3.24 -25.72
C THR A 298 5.30 4.16 -26.87
N LEU A 299 6.42 4.89 -26.76
CA LEU A 299 6.86 5.82 -27.79
C LEU A 299 7.26 5.06 -29.05
N ASN A 300 6.74 5.48 -30.19
CA ASN A 300 7.08 4.93 -31.52
C ASN A 300 8.10 5.75 -32.28
N GLY A 301 8.76 6.67 -31.61
CA GLY A 301 9.86 7.53 -32.07
C GLY A 301 10.37 8.34 -30.89
N ASP A 302 11.56 8.93 -31.03
CA ASP A 302 12.14 9.78 -29.99
C ASP A 302 11.24 11.00 -29.74
N ALA A 303 11.10 11.38 -28.47
CA ALA A 303 10.33 12.58 -28.11
C ALA A 303 10.96 13.83 -28.75
N GLN A 304 10.13 14.81 -29.04
CA GLN A 304 10.53 16.07 -29.69
C GLN A 304 10.21 17.25 -28.79
N PRO A 305 10.89 18.38 -28.94
CA PRO A 305 10.50 19.59 -28.24
C PRO A 305 9.01 19.91 -28.48
N GLY A 306 8.20 19.79 -27.42
CA GLY A 306 6.76 20.10 -27.46
C GLY A 306 5.81 18.96 -27.81
N TYR A 307 6.28 17.73 -28.12
CA TYR A 307 5.37 16.61 -28.33
C TYR A 307 6.03 15.22 -28.17
N VAL A 308 5.18 14.22 -27.95
CA VAL A 308 5.52 12.79 -28.03
C VAL A 308 4.54 12.06 -28.95
N LYS A 309 4.94 10.90 -29.49
CA LYS A 309 4.09 10.06 -30.33
C LYS A 309 3.98 8.65 -29.74
N GLY A 310 2.77 8.12 -29.73
CA GLY A 310 2.48 6.74 -29.33
C GLY A 310 1.35 6.16 -30.16
N GLY A 311 1.59 5.02 -30.81
CA GLY A 311 0.67 4.50 -31.80
C GLY A 311 0.46 5.47 -32.97
N ALA A 312 -0.80 5.76 -33.30
CA ALA A 312 -1.18 6.71 -34.33
C ALA A 312 -1.37 8.16 -33.80
N GLN A 313 -1.18 8.39 -32.50
CA GLN A 313 -1.49 9.67 -31.89
C GLN A 313 -0.23 10.47 -31.54
N GLN A 314 -0.39 11.80 -31.63
CA GLN A 314 0.60 12.76 -31.15
C GLN A 314 0.00 13.55 -29.99
N TYR A 315 0.79 13.68 -28.92
CA TYR A 315 0.42 14.39 -27.69
C TYR A 315 1.30 15.62 -27.54
N THR A 316 0.69 16.78 -27.44
CA THR A 316 1.39 18.04 -27.20
C THR A 316 1.78 18.16 -25.73
N ILE A 317 3.05 18.44 -25.47
CA ILE A 317 3.61 18.58 -24.13
C ILE A 317 4.14 20.00 -23.94
N SER A 318 3.80 20.64 -22.84
CA SER A 318 4.38 21.94 -22.49
C SER A 318 5.87 21.79 -22.12
N ALA A 319 6.69 22.76 -22.50
CA ALA A 319 8.11 22.80 -22.16
C ALA A 319 8.36 22.67 -20.63
N SER A 320 7.46 23.18 -19.80
CA SER A 320 7.52 23.15 -18.33
C SER A 320 6.83 21.95 -17.70
N THR A 321 6.28 21.01 -18.49
CA THR A 321 5.65 19.81 -17.93
C THR A 321 6.72 18.97 -17.20
N PRO A 322 6.53 18.62 -15.91
CA PRO A 322 7.50 17.82 -15.20
C PRO A 322 7.51 16.38 -15.72
N VAL A 323 8.70 15.83 -15.87
CA VAL A 323 8.98 14.44 -16.22
C VAL A 323 9.65 13.77 -15.04
N TYR A 324 9.01 12.75 -14.52
CA TYR A 324 9.48 11.94 -13.40
C TYR A 324 9.89 10.55 -13.88
N THR A 325 10.82 9.93 -13.18
CA THR A 325 11.29 8.58 -13.45
C THR A 325 11.25 7.72 -12.19
N THR A 326 11.24 6.42 -12.37
CA THR A 326 11.33 5.46 -11.27
C THR A 326 12.59 5.74 -10.42
N GLY A 327 12.42 5.85 -9.10
CA GLY A 327 13.51 6.12 -8.17
C GLY A 327 14.06 7.57 -8.20
N GLY A 328 13.57 8.40 -9.12
CA GLY A 328 14.05 9.77 -9.31
C GLY A 328 13.65 10.74 -8.22
N GLY A 329 14.41 11.84 -8.12
CA GLY A 329 14.11 13.00 -7.30
C GLY A 329 13.05 13.90 -7.92
N GLY A 330 13.16 15.21 -7.73
CA GLY A 330 12.15 16.23 -8.02
C GLY A 330 11.66 16.42 -9.46
N GLY A 331 12.04 15.57 -10.38
CA GLY A 331 11.65 15.64 -11.79
C GLY A 331 12.40 16.74 -12.56
N SER A 332 12.46 16.61 -13.87
CA SER A 332 13.01 17.62 -14.81
C SER A 332 11.89 18.22 -15.65
N GLN A 333 12.05 19.44 -16.12
CA GLN A 333 11.10 19.99 -17.10
C GLN A 333 11.21 19.21 -18.43
N TYR A 334 10.09 19.09 -19.14
CA TYR A 334 10.06 18.33 -20.41
C TYR A 334 11.11 18.81 -21.41
N LEU A 335 11.31 20.12 -21.52
CA LEU A 335 12.33 20.68 -22.43
C LEU A 335 13.76 20.26 -22.10
N GLU A 336 14.02 19.87 -20.85
CA GLU A 336 15.33 19.40 -20.37
C GLU A 336 15.47 17.87 -20.40
N ALA A 337 14.36 17.16 -20.55
CA ALA A 337 14.30 15.70 -20.42
C ALA A 337 13.83 14.97 -21.69
N TYR A 338 13.29 15.66 -22.69
CA TYR A 338 12.66 15.02 -23.85
C TYR A 338 13.65 14.15 -24.65
N ASP A 339 14.90 14.54 -24.76
CA ASP A 339 15.95 13.83 -25.49
C ASP A 339 16.29 12.46 -24.87
N LYS A 340 15.93 12.26 -23.62
CA LYS A 340 16.08 10.99 -22.88
C LYS A 340 14.88 10.05 -23.08
N LEU A 341 13.76 10.55 -23.61
CA LEU A 341 12.55 9.78 -23.90
C LEU A 341 12.62 9.24 -25.33
N THR A 342 13.33 8.13 -25.49
CA THR A 342 13.62 7.53 -26.80
C THR A 342 12.52 6.56 -27.25
N SER A 343 12.53 6.16 -28.51
CA SER A 343 11.64 5.16 -29.09
C SER A 343 11.65 3.87 -28.27
N GLY A 344 10.48 3.30 -28.00
CA GLY A 344 10.31 2.11 -27.15
C GLY A 344 10.13 2.42 -25.66
N THR A 345 10.40 3.65 -25.22
CA THR A 345 10.15 4.05 -23.83
C THR A 345 8.64 4.05 -23.54
N GLN A 346 8.24 3.43 -22.42
CA GLN A 346 6.87 3.51 -21.92
C GLN A 346 6.75 4.70 -20.98
N ILE A 347 5.76 5.57 -21.26
CA ILE A 347 5.44 6.73 -20.43
C ILE A 347 3.96 6.72 -20.04
N THR A 348 3.66 7.25 -18.85
CA THR A 348 2.31 7.57 -18.41
C THR A 348 2.18 9.08 -18.31
N MET A 349 1.25 9.65 -19.04
CA MET A 349 0.91 11.06 -19.03
C MET A 349 -0.34 11.28 -18.18
N TYR A 350 -0.31 12.27 -17.31
CA TYR A 350 -1.45 12.67 -16.49
C TYR A 350 -1.98 14.01 -16.98
N ALA A 351 -3.28 14.08 -17.23
CA ALA A 351 -3.92 15.30 -17.72
C ALA A 351 -4.83 15.94 -16.66
N GLU A 352 -4.90 17.27 -16.68
CA GLU A 352 -5.90 18.06 -15.96
C GLU A 352 -6.47 19.12 -16.90
N LYS A 353 -7.80 19.22 -16.92
CA LYS A 353 -8.50 20.18 -17.80
C LYS A 353 -8.01 20.13 -19.25
N GLY A 354 -7.73 18.92 -19.74
CA GLY A 354 -7.27 18.67 -21.11
C GLY A 354 -5.80 19.01 -21.41
N LYS A 355 -5.01 19.36 -20.39
CA LYS A 355 -3.57 19.60 -20.53
C LYS A 355 -2.77 18.53 -19.80
N ILE A 356 -1.68 18.07 -20.38
CA ILE A 356 -0.75 17.15 -19.70
C ILE A 356 0.01 17.96 -18.66
N VAL A 357 -0.15 17.55 -17.38
CA VAL A 357 0.42 18.23 -16.22
C VAL A 357 1.64 17.49 -15.63
N ALA A 358 1.82 16.21 -15.97
CA ALA A 358 2.98 15.43 -15.55
C ALA A 358 3.18 14.23 -16.48
N ILE A 359 4.41 13.77 -16.58
CA ILE A 359 4.81 12.55 -17.27
C ILE A 359 5.57 11.68 -16.25
N TYR A 360 5.27 10.38 -16.21
CA TYR A 360 6.06 9.39 -15.51
C TYR A 360 6.60 8.37 -16.51
N SER A 361 7.91 8.13 -16.46
CA SER A 361 8.60 7.13 -17.29
C SER A 361 9.05 5.96 -16.45
N THR A 362 8.67 4.75 -16.86
CA THR A 362 9.13 3.50 -16.23
C THR A 362 10.50 3.08 -16.71
N SER A 363 10.89 3.50 -17.91
CA SER A 363 12.26 3.33 -18.38
C SER A 363 13.10 4.35 -17.62
N GLY A 364 14.01 3.88 -16.78
CA GLY A 364 14.89 4.75 -16.06
C GLY A 364 15.72 5.61 -17.04
N THR A 365 15.22 6.82 -17.32
CA THR A 365 16.15 7.92 -17.43
C THR A 365 16.55 8.20 -15.99
N THR A 366 17.33 7.33 -15.38
CA THR A 366 18.24 7.80 -14.38
C THR A 366 18.95 8.96 -15.04
N THR A 367 18.72 10.17 -14.56
CA THR A 367 19.80 11.13 -14.53
C THR A 367 20.84 10.42 -13.67
N ILE A 368 21.61 9.53 -14.33
CA ILE A 368 22.90 9.12 -13.85
C ILE A 368 23.64 10.44 -13.89
N ASP A 369 23.70 11.12 -12.74
CA ASP A 369 24.57 12.28 -12.59
C ASP A 369 26.05 11.88 -12.81
N SER A 370 26.28 10.57 -12.88
CA SER A 370 27.56 9.95 -13.26
C SER A 370 27.33 8.52 -13.74
N ASP A 371 27.99 8.11 -14.80
CA ASP A 371 28.05 6.71 -15.25
C ASP A 371 28.82 5.82 -14.26
N ALA A 372 29.44 6.42 -13.26
CA ALA A 372 30.21 5.75 -12.22
C ALA A 372 30.31 6.60 -10.94
N VAL A 373 30.40 5.94 -9.79
CA VAL A 373 30.66 6.56 -8.49
C VAL A 373 32.01 6.06 -7.96
N VAL A 374 32.87 6.99 -7.56
CA VAL A 374 34.09 6.66 -6.81
C VAL A 374 33.73 6.61 -5.32
N VAL A 375 33.98 5.48 -4.69
CA VAL A 375 33.72 5.30 -3.25
C VAL A 375 34.80 6.01 -2.45
N MET A 376 34.43 7.06 -1.72
CA MET A 376 35.41 7.87 -0.95
C MET A 376 35.59 7.40 0.51
N GLY A 377 34.77 6.44 0.96
CA GLY A 377 34.80 5.98 2.35
C GLY A 377 34.01 4.68 2.53
N HIS A 378 33.42 4.48 3.70
CA HIS A 378 32.51 3.36 3.91
C HIS A 378 31.28 3.48 3.01
N ALA A 379 31.05 2.46 2.18
CA ALA A 379 29.89 2.39 1.30
C ALA A 379 28.68 1.82 2.02
N ASN A 380 27.53 2.42 1.80
CA ASN A 380 26.22 1.89 2.10
C ASN A 380 25.33 1.96 0.85
N ALA A 381 24.09 1.50 0.92
CA ALA A 381 23.19 1.53 -0.24
C ALA A 381 22.98 2.96 -0.76
N ALA A 382 22.90 3.96 0.13
CA ALA A 382 22.73 5.36 -0.24
C ALA A 382 23.92 5.94 -1.03
N THR A 383 25.14 5.41 -0.82
CA THR A 383 26.31 5.79 -1.61
C THR A 383 26.10 5.62 -3.11
N PHE A 384 25.26 4.66 -3.50
CA PHE A 384 25.00 4.29 -4.90
C PHE A 384 23.62 4.69 -5.41
N HIS A 385 22.84 5.49 -4.64
CA HIS A 385 21.50 5.91 -5.06
C HIS A 385 21.51 6.63 -6.42
N GLY A 386 22.50 7.47 -6.66
CA GLY A 386 22.66 8.16 -7.96
C GLY A 386 22.92 7.20 -9.12
N LEU A 387 23.59 6.07 -8.89
CA LEU A 387 23.83 5.04 -9.90
C LEU A 387 22.66 4.08 -10.08
N SER A 388 22.09 3.63 -8.95
CA SER A 388 21.08 2.57 -8.91
C SER A 388 19.64 3.05 -9.06
N GLY A 389 19.44 4.37 -9.20
CA GLY A 389 18.10 4.96 -9.24
C GLY A 389 17.34 4.79 -7.91
N GLY A 390 18.08 4.74 -6.78
CA GLY A 390 17.50 4.59 -5.45
C GLY A 390 17.28 3.14 -5.02
N ALA A 391 17.82 2.15 -5.73
CA ALA A 391 17.75 0.76 -5.27
C ALA A 391 18.42 0.62 -3.89
N THR A 392 17.72 -0.04 -2.97
CA THR A 392 18.19 -0.28 -1.59
C THR A 392 18.85 -1.65 -1.45
N SER A 393 18.70 -2.52 -2.45
CA SER A 393 19.36 -3.82 -2.53
C SER A 393 19.77 -4.11 -3.98
N PHE A 394 20.97 -4.60 -4.15
CA PHE A 394 21.55 -4.96 -5.45
C PHE A 394 22.60 -6.07 -5.26
N ASN A 395 22.84 -6.84 -6.31
CA ASN A 395 23.99 -7.72 -6.36
C ASN A 395 25.26 -6.86 -6.47
N ILE A 396 26.36 -7.31 -5.88
CA ILE A 396 27.63 -6.59 -5.95
C ILE A 396 28.69 -7.54 -6.46
N VAL A 397 29.37 -7.12 -7.52
CA VAL A 397 30.42 -7.91 -8.18
C VAL A 397 31.67 -7.06 -8.31
N LYS A 398 32.82 -7.58 -7.86
CA LYS A 398 34.15 -7.04 -8.11
C LYS A 398 35.01 -8.13 -8.70
N ASP A 399 35.71 -7.83 -9.81
CA ASP A 399 36.54 -8.81 -10.53
C ASP A 399 35.83 -10.12 -10.90
N ARG A 400 34.52 -10.01 -11.24
CA ARG A 400 33.61 -11.13 -11.54
C ARG A 400 33.31 -12.03 -10.35
N GLN A 401 33.63 -11.61 -9.13
CA GLN A 401 33.30 -12.32 -7.89
C GLN A 401 32.23 -11.55 -7.11
N PRO A 402 31.23 -12.24 -6.58
CA PRO A 402 30.24 -11.60 -5.72
C PRO A 402 30.90 -11.16 -4.41
N ILE A 403 30.62 -9.93 -4.00
CA ILE A 403 31.07 -9.37 -2.73
C ILE A 403 29.91 -8.74 -1.96
N THR A 404 30.14 -8.29 -0.75
CA THR A 404 29.18 -7.55 0.09
C THR A 404 29.54 -6.07 0.16
N LEU A 405 28.58 -5.21 0.56
CA LEU A 405 28.82 -3.77 0.76
C LEU A 405 30.03 -3.49 1.68
N SER A 406 30.21 -4.29 2.72
CA SER A 406 31.31 -4.14 3.69
C SER A 406 32.71 -4.46 3.11
N GLN A 407 32.77 -5.09 1.95
CA GLN A 407 34.02 -5.44 1.27
C GLN A 407 34.42 -4.39 0.21
N ILE A 408 33.57 -3.41 -0.04
CA ILE A 408 33.89 -2.29 -0.92
C ILE A 408 34.94 -1.40 -0.24
N LYS A 409 35.96 -1.04 -0.99
CA LYS A 409 37.09 -0.25 -0.48
C LYS A 409 37.00 1.21 -0.95
N PRO A 410 37.58 2.14 -0.19
CA PRO A 410 37.78 3.49 -0.68
C PRO A 410 38.53 3.47 -2.04
N TYR A 411 38.07 4.32 -2.94
CA TYR A 411 38.55 4.48 -4.34
C TYR A 411 38.10 3.40 -5.31
N ASP A 412 37.31 2.38 -4.87
CA ASP A 412 36.61 1.53 -5.82
C ASP A 412 35.69 2.39 -6.70
N VAL A 413 35.66 2.10 -7.99
CA VAL A 413 34.79 2.74 -8.97
C VAL A 413 33.61 1.80 -9.21
N ALA A 414 32.41 2.25 -8.88
CA ALA A 414 31.16 1.50 -9.07
C ALA A 414 30.41 1.98 -10.31
N THR A 415 29.96 1.05 -11.14
CA THR A 415 28.97 1.23 -12.20
C THR A 415 27.76 0.36 -11.87
N TYR A 416 26.61 0.62 -12.49
CA TYR A 416 25.40 -0.14 -12.19
C TYR A 416 24.75 -0.69 -13.47
N ASP A 417 24.56 -2.01 -13.47
CA ASP A 417 23.79 -2.70 -14.50
C ASP A 417 22.33 -2.85 -14.03
N GLN A 418 21.46 -2.06 -14.63
CA GLN A 418 20.03 -2.04 -14.31
C GLN A 418 19.31 -3.34 -14.69
N LEU A 419 19.74 -4.02 -15.76
CA LEU A 419 19.08 -5.25 -16.23
C LEU A 419 19.26 -6.40 -15.23
N THR A 420 20.41 -6.45 -14.60
CA THR A 420 20.77 -7.51 -13.64
C THR A 420 20.67 -7.05 -12.19
N ASN A 421 20.29 -5.78 -11.94
CA ASN A 421 20.32 -5.15 -10.62
C ASN A 421 21.67 -5.37 -9.92
N THR A 422 22.78 -5.05 -10.60
CA THR A 422 24.13 -5.37 -10.14
C THR A 422 25.03 -4.15 -10.12
N LEU A 423 25.65 -3.85 -8.98
CA LEU A 423 26.80 -2.97 -8.89
C LEU A 423 28.05 -3.73 -9.35
N VAL A 424 28.74 -3.20 -10.35
CA VAL A 424 30.01 -3.70 -10.83
C VAL A 424 31.10 -2.76 -10.36
N LEU A 425 32.04 -3.29 -9.58
CA LEU A 425 33.18 -2.53 -9.05
C LEU A 425 34.50 -2.90 -9.78
N SER A 426 35.31 -1.89 -9.93
CA SER A 426 36.69 -1.98 -10.37
C SER A 426 37.59 -1.13 -9.46
N ASP A 427 38.89 -1.44 -9.40
CA ASP A 427 39.91 -0.66 -8.70
C ASP A 427 40.18 0.64 -9.43
#